data_5f0ac7612ef7e2e43ddc5a412dc0ca0f
#
_entry.id   5f0ac7612ef7e2e43ddc5a412dc0ca0f
#
_cell.length_a   1.000
_cell.length_b   1.000
_cell.length_c   1.000
_cell.angle_alpha   90.00
_cell.angle_beta   90.00
_cell.angle_gamma   90.00
#
_symmetry.space_group_name_H-M   'P 1'
#
loop_
_entity.id
_entity.type
_entity.pdbx_description
1 polymer ?
#
loop_
_entity_poly.entity_id
_entity_poly.type
_entity_poly.pdbx_seq_one_letter_code
_entity_poly.pdbx_strand_id
1 'polypeptide(L)'
;YVEIMYMCSGQTVHHVEGRPPLTLRKGELLFLNQQASHSVERAGEEDVGVNFIVLPQFFDYALNLIGTDNVLGRFVLSGLKQSGGEMSCLHFRVAEAPTVQNLVENLVWSLVHPQPNGRRINQATMGLLLLQLLNYTGDLEEASGNGAVLAALREIEENYRTADLTHLAAELHVSLPYLSAAVHRTTGRTFKDLLLEKRLSKAAQLLRETRLTTQDIILAVGYENTSYFYRVFRSRYGVTPRDYRRDRGGDFLSQEG
;
A
#
# COMPACT_ATOMS: atom_id res chain seq x y z
N TYR A 1 -6.63 -5.95 14.21
CA TYR A 1 -7.42 -6.18 12.98
C TYR A 1 -7.44 -4.94 12.10
N VAL A 2 -7.79 -5.14 10.83
CA VAL A 2 -8.19 -4.07 9.92
C VAL A 2 -9.66 -4.28 9.61
N GLU A 3 -10.41 -3.20 9.65
CA GLU A 3 -11.82 -3.16 9.30
C GLU A 3 -11.95 -2.64 7.87
N ILE A 4 -12.69 -3.36 7.03
CA ILE A 4 -12.94 -2.96 5.64
C ILE A 4 -14.46 -2.88 5.46
N MET A 5 -14.95 -1.67 5.29
CA MET A 5 -16.37 -1.41 5.05
C MET A 5 -16.62 -1.25 3.56
N TYR A 6 -17.65 -1.90 3.04
CA TYR A 6 -18.11 -1.81 1.67
C TYR A 6 -19.62 -1.52 1.64
N MET A 7 -20.03 -0.52 0.86
CA MET A 7 -21.45 -0.19 0.68
C MET A 7 -22.02 -0.93 -0.52
N CYS A 8 -22.94 -1.86 -0.26
CA CYS A 8 -23.67 -2.59 -1.31
C CYS A 8 -24.78 -1.73 -1.91
N SER A 9 -25.49 -0.93 -1.09
CA SER A 9 -26.51 0.03 -1.53
C SER A 9 -26.57 1.22 -0.57
N GLY A 10 -27.10 2.35 -1.05
CA GLY A 10 -27.26 3.56 -0.26
C GLY A 10 -25.94 4.23 0.12
N GLN A 11 -25.90 4.80 1.33
CA GLN A 11 -24.72 5.48 1.87
C GLN A 11 -24.76 5.52 3.39
N THR A 12 -23.58 5.65 4.03
CA THR A 12 -23.44 5.87 5.48
C THR A 12 -22.48 7.01 5.75
N VAL A 13 -22.68 7.73 6.85
CA VAL A 13 -21.79 8.80 7.31
C VAL A 13 -20.94 8.28 8.47
N HIS A 14 -19.65 8.40 8.32
CA HIS A 14 -18.64 7.96 9.28
C HIS A 14 -17.92 9.15 9.90
N HIS A 15 -17.79 9.15 11.21
CA HIS A 15 -17.01 10.10 11.97
C HIS A 15 -15.75 9.41 12.46
N VAL A 16 -14.62 9.68 11.81
CA VAL A 16 -13.31 9.18 12.22
C VAL A 16 -12.60 10.27 13.01
N GLU A 17 -12.06 9.93 14.18
CA GLU A 17 -11.40 10.90 15.06
C GLU A 17 -10.32 11.69 14.32
N GLY A 18 -10.33 13.02 14.54
CA GLY A 18 -9.39 13.95 13.89
C GLY A 18 -9.68 14.26 12.43
N ARG A 19 -10.86 13.90 11.90
CA ARG A 19 -11.25 14.08 10.49
C ARG A 19 -12.65 14.68 10.34
N PRO A 20 -12.93 15.38 9.23
CA PRO A 20 -14.29 15.74 8.88
C PRO A 20 -15.14 14.48 8.64
N PRO A 21 -16.48 14.57 8.80
CA PRO A 21 -17.38 13.48 8.48
C PRO A 21 -17.19 12.99 7.04
N LEU A 22 -17.15 11.68 6.87
CA LEU A 22 -16.93 11.00 5.59
C LEU A 22 -18.20 10.26 5.18
N THR A 23 -18.71 10.53 3.98
CA THR A 23 -19.82 9.77 3.42
C THR A 23 -19.29 8.63 2.57
N LEU A 24 -19.57 7.39 2.98
CA LEU A 24 -19.27 6.18 2.22
C LEU A 24 -20.50 5.81 1.39
N ARG A 25 -20.36 5.77 0.05
CA ARG A 25 -21.43 5.52 -0.90
C ARG A 25 -21.35 4.14 -1.51
N LYS A 26 -22.44 3.71 -2.15
CA LYS A 26 -22.50 2.45 -2.89
C LYS A 26 -21.26 2.26 -3.76
N GLY A 27 -20.64 1.07 -3.66
CA GLY A 27 -19.44 0.69 -4.41
C GLY A 27 -18.12 1.23 -3.84
N GLU A 28 -18.16 2.02 -2.79
CA GLU A 28 -16.96 2.55 -2.14
C GLU A 28 -16.47 1.65 -1.00
N LEU A 29 -15.18 1.76 -0.70
CA LEU A 29 -14.51 1.00 0.37
C LEU A 29 -13.85 1.95 1.36
N LEU A 30 -14.07 1.69 2.66
CA LEU A 30 -13.40 2.38 3.75
C LEU A 30 -12.60 1.35 4.56
N PHE A 31 -11.28 1.57 4.63
CA PHE A 31 -10.37 0.79 5.44
C PHE A 31 -10.06 1.55 6.72
N LEU A 32 -10.22 0.88 7.84
CA LEU A 32 -9.88 1.41 9.17
C LEU A 32 -8.93 0.43 9.86
N ASN A 33 -7.85 0.94 10.41
CA ASN A 33 -6.97 0.11 11.23
C ASN A 33 -7.34 0.20 12.71
N GLN A 34 -6.71 -0.60 13.55
CA GLN A 34 -7.02 -0.66 15.00
C GLN A 34 -6.74 0.63 15.77
N GLN A 35 -6.12 1.64 15.13
CA GLN A 35 -5.87 2.96 15.74
C GLN A 35 -7.00 3.94 15.42
N ALA A 36 -7.90 3.59 14.50
CA ALA A 36 -9.04 4.42 14.15
C ALA A 36 -10.11 4.34 15.25
N SER A 37 -10.36 5.44 15.93
CA SER A 37 -11.58 5.63 16.69
C SER A 37 -12.64 6.19 15.75
N HIS A 38 -13.75 5.47 15.56
CA HIS A 38 -14.79 5.90 14.65
C HIS A 38 -16.19 5.56 15.15
N SER A 39 -17.16 6.31 14.65
CA SER A 39 -18.59 6.03 14.80
C SER A 39 -19.30 6.16 13.46
N VAL A 40 -20.43 5.48 13.31
CA VAL A 40 -21.27 5.50 12.10
C VAL A 40 -22.61 6.10 12.48
N GLU A 41 -23.13 7.00 11.66
CA GLU A 41 -24.51 7.49 11.84
C GLU A 41 -25.51 6.38 11.56
N ARG A 42 -26.72 6.55 12.07
CA ARG A 42 -27.78 5.57 11.85
C ARG A 42 -28.07 5.43 10.36
N ALA A 43 -27.91 4.21 9.85
CA ALA A 43 -28.25 3.85 8.48
C ALA A 43 -29.77 3.93 8.22
N GLY A 44 -30.14 4.32 7.03
CA GLY A 44 -31.51 4.24 6.54
C GLY A 44 -31.92 2.82 6.17
N GLU A 45 -33.19 2.62 5.80
CA GLU A 45 -33.72 1.29 5.45
C GLU A 45 -33.12 0.73 4.15
N GLU A 46 -32.70 1.57 3.23
CA GLU A 46 -32.10 1.21 1.93
C GLU A 46 -30.56 1.12 1.99
N ASP A 47 -29.96 1.46 3.13
CA ASP A 47 -28.52 1.45 3.29
C ASP A 47 -28.05 0.06 3.71
N VAL A 48 -27.29 -0.59 2.84
CA VAL A 48 -26.73 -1.93 3.11
C VAL A 48 -25.22 -1.87 2.97
N GLY A 49 -24.54 -2.10 4.08
CA GLY A 49 -23.08 -2.18 4.14
C GLY A 49 -22.61 -3.55 4.65
N VAL A 50 -21.45 -3.98 4.19
CA VAL A 50 -20.72 -5.14 4.71
C VAL A 50 -19.46 -4.67 5.41
N ASN A 51 -19.24 -5.17 6.61
CA ASN A 51 -18.04 -4.88 7.38
C ASN A 51 -17.21 -6.15 7.53
N PHE A 52 -16.02 -6.15 6.90
CA PHE A 52 -15.06 -7.25 7.02
C PHE A 52 -14.09 -6.94 8.16
N ILE A 53 -14.09 -7.76 9.20
CA ILE A 53 -13.07 -7.73 10.25
C ILE A 53 -11.95 -8.68 9.87
N VAL A 54 -10.84 -8.12 9.40
CA VAL A 54 -9.72 -8.89 8.84
C VAL A 54 -8.60 -9.00 9.87
N LEU A 55 -8.32 -10.22 10.30
CA LEU A 55 -7.27 -10.50 11.28
C LEU A 55 -5.87 -10.44 10.64
N PRO A 56 -4.82 -10.12 11.43
CA PRO A 56 -3.44 -9.99 10.95
C PRO A 56 -2.97 -11.15 10.07
N GLN A 57 -3.16 -12.39 10.53
CA GLN A 57 -2.69 -13.58 9.82
C GLN A 57 -3.41 -13.82 8.48
N PHE A 58 -4.50 -13.13 8.22
CA PHE A 58 -5.17 -13.16 6.92
C PHE A 58 -4.44 -12.31 5.87
N PHE A 59 -3.75 -11.26 6.34
CA PHE A 59 -2.97 -10.37 5.48
C PHE A 59 -1.61 -10.93 5.05
N ASP A 60 -1.08 -11.97 5.71
CA ASP A 60 0.24 -12.52 5.38
C ASP A 60 0.36 -12.87 3.89
N TYR A 61 -0.66 -13.53 3.34
CA TYR A 61 -0.70 -13.86 1.91
C TYR A 61 -0.82 -12.61 1.03
N ALA A 62 -1.69 -11.69 1.40
CA ALA A 62 -1.93 -10.45 0.66
C ALA A 62 -0.68 -9.55 0.66
N LEU A 63 0.00 -9.39 1.80
CA LEU A 63 1.24 -8.62 1.92
C LEU A 63 2.39 -9.22 1.09
N ASN A 64 2.43 -10.55 0.95
CA ASN A 64 3.39 -11.20 0.05
C ASN A 64 3.14 -10.85 -1.43
N LEU A 65 1.88 -10.61 -1.82
CA LEU A 65 1.53 -10.21 -3.18
C LEU A 65 1.80 -8.73 -3.44
N ILE A 66 1.35 -7.84 -2.54
CA ILE A 66 1.43 -6.39 -2.76
C ILE A 66 2.76 -5.78 -2.32
N GLY A 67 3.55 -6.46 -1.49
CA GLY A 67 4.71 -5.92 -0.82
C GLY A 67 4.33 -4.99 0.35
N THR A 68 5.35 -4.50 1.05
CA THR A 68 5.19 -3.66 2.25
C THR A 68 5.61 -2.21 2.04
N ASP A 69 6.14 -1.88 0.88
CA ASP A 69 6.74 -0.60 0.52
C ASP A 69 5.77 0.37 -0.19
N ASN A 70 4.49 0.02 -0.28
CA ASN A 70 3.41 0.84 -0.85
C ASN A 70 2.42 1.33 0.22
N VAL A 71 1.48 2.18 -0.18
CA VAL A 71 0.48 2.80 0.72
C VAL A 71 -0.34 1.76 1.49
N LEU A 72 -0.87 0.75 0.80
CA LEU A 72 -1.70 -0.30 1.43
C LEU A 72 -0.89 -1.20 2.35
N GLY A 73 0.29 -1.65 1.92
CA GLY A 73 1.18 -2.45 2.75
C GLY A 73 1.58 -1.71 4.03
N ARG A 74 1.90 -0.42 3.94
CA ARG A 74 2.21 0.43 5.11
C ARG A 74 1.00 0.62 6.01
N PHE A 75 -0.18 0.86 5.45
CA PHE A 75 -1.43 0.99 6.20
C PHE A 75 -1.72 -0.29 7.00
N VAL A 76 -1.64 -1.46 6.37
CA VAL A 76 -1.86 -2.75 7.05
C VAL A 76 -0.82 -2.97 8.14
N LEU A 77 0.47 -2.73 7.84
CA LEU A 77 1.55 -2.91 8.82
C LEU A 77 1.48 -1.92 9.99
N SER A 78 1.08 -0.66 9.74
CA SER A 78 0.90 0.32 10.82
C SER A 78 -0.21 -0.08 11.78
N GLY A 79 -1.27 -0.69 11.25
CA GLY A 79 -2.35 -1.28 12.05
C GLY A 79 -1.94 -2.51 12.85
N LEU A 80 -0.91 -3.24 12.42
CA LEU A 80 -0.39 -4.42 13.13
C LEU A 80 0.66 -4.08 14.21
N LYS A 81 1.36 -2.97 14.04
CA LYS A 81 2.33 -2.46 14.99
C LYS A 81 1.66 -1.36 15.82
N GLN A 82 1.70 -1.46 17.13
CA GLN A 82 1.18 -0.44 18.06
C GLN A 82 1.96 0.90 18.03
N SER A 83 2.68 1.19 16.98
CA SER A 83 3.42 2.44 16.81
C SER A 83 2.52 3.47 16.15
N GLY A 84 2.19 4.53 16.88
CA GLY A 84 1.29 5.60 16.49
C GLY A 84 1.62 6.22 15.13
N GLY A 85 0.88 5.82 14.11
CA GLY A 85 0.89 6.42 12.78
C GLY A 85 -0.44 7.12 12.52
N GLU A 86 -0.40 8.32 11.95
CA GLU A 86 -1.60 9.11 11.66
C GLU A 86 -2.48 8.52 10.54
N MET A 87 -2.02 7.48 9.84
CA MET A 87 -2.78 6.85 8.77
C MET A 87 -3.72 5.78 9.34
N SER A 88 -4.82 6.24 9.94
CA SER A 88 -5.80 5.37 10.59
C SER A 88 -6.92 4.90 9.67
N CYS A 89 -7.14 5.59 8.51
CA CYS A 89 -8.13 5.17 7.53
C CYS A 89 -7.72 5.48 6.08
N LEU A 90 -8.25 4.70 5.12
CA LEU A 90 -8.14 4.93 3.68
C LEU A 90 -9.55 4.81 3.07
N HIS A 91 -9.96 5.78 2.26
CA HIS A 91 -11.24 5.77 1.55
C HIS A 91 -10.99 5.63 0.04
N PHE A 92 -11.53 4.57 -0.55
CA PHE A 92 -11.42 4.29 -1.98
C PHE A 92 -12.77 4.55 -2.67
N ARG A 93 -12.80 5.51 -3.58
CA ARG A 93 -13.94 5.81 -4.45
C ARG A 93 -13.85 4.99 -5.73
N VAL A 94 -14.16 3.72 -5.64
CA VAL A 94 -13.99 2.72 -6.71
C VAL A 94 -15.31 2.13 -7.22
N ALA A 95 -16.41 2.86 -7.05
CA ALA A 95 -17.73 2.43 -7.50
C ALA A 95 -17.75 2.08 -9.00
N GLU A 96 -17.01 2.82 -9.81
CA GLU A 96 -16.93 2.64 -11.27
C GLU A 96 -15.78 1.70 -11.70
N ALA A 97 -15.17 0.94 -10.77
CA ALA A 97 -14.09 0.01 -11.05
C ALA A 97 -14.58 -1.45 -11.06
N PRO A 98 -14.99 -2.03 -12.22
CA PRO A 98 -15.61 -3.36 -12.27
C PRO A 98 -14.72 -4.47 -11.71
N THR A 99 -13.41 -4.35 -11.90
CA THR A 99 -12.44 -5.32 -11.39
C THR A 99 -12.40 -5.36 -9.86
N VAL A 100 -12.57 -4.20 -9.20
CA VAL A 100 -12.65 -4.09 -7.75
C VAL A 100 -14.01 -4.61 -7.27
N GLN A 101 -15.11 -4.16 -7.91
CA GLN A 101 -16.47 -4.55 -7.54
C GLN A 101 -16.64 -6.08 -7.58
N ASN A 102 -16.23 -6.73 -8.67
CA ASN A 102 -16.31 -8.19 -8.80
C ASN A 102 -15.56 -8.94 -7.69
N LEU A 103 -14.40 -8.44 -7.26
CA LEU A 103 -13.63 -9.08 -6.19
C LEU A 103 -14.30 -8.91 -4.82
N VAL A 104 -14.87 -7.75 -4.54
CA VAL A 104 -15.61 -7.51 -3.30
C VAL A 104 -16.90 -8.36 -3.26
N GLU A 105 -17.66 -8.39 -4.35
CA GLU A 105 -18.87 -9.21 -4.46
C GLU A 105 -18.56 -10.70 -4.28
N ASN A 106 -17.46 -11.20 -4.85
CA ASN A 106 -17.00 -12.57 -4.62
C ASN A 106 -16.66 -12.85 -3.15
N LEU A 107 -16.03 -11.90 -2.45
CA LEU A 107 -15.77 -12.02 -1.01
C LEU A 107 -17.09 -12.11 -0.22
N VAL A 108 -18.02 -11.19 -0.49
CA VAL A 108 -19.37 -11.19 0.16
C VAL A 108 -20.08 -12.49 -0.10
N TRP A 109 -20.14 -12.95 -1.36
CA TRP A 109 -20.78 -14.21 -1.73
C TRP A 109 -20.18 -15.41 -1.01
N SER A 110 -18.86 -15.49 -0.96
CA SER A 110 -18.13 -16.60 -0.31
C SER A 110 -18.35 -16.66 1.20
N LEU A 111 -18.62 -15.53 1.86
CA LEU A 111 -18.94 -15.49 3.29
C LEU A 111 -20.37 -16.01 3.58
N VAL A 112 -21.30 -15.73 2.67
CA VAL A 112 -22.70 -16.16 2.79
C VAL A 112 -22.86 -17.62 2.35
N HIS A 113 -22.02 -18.11 1.42
CA HIS A 113 -22.07 -19.46 0.87
C HIS A 113 -20.74 -20.19 1.13
N PRO A 114 -20.51 -20.71 2.35
CA PRO A 114 -19.26 -21.37 2.71
C PRO A 114 -18.94 -22.58 1.81
N GLN A 115 -17.70 -22.64 1.35
CA GLN A 115 -17.17 -23.72 0.50
C GLN A 115 -15.96 -24.39 1.18
N PRO A 116 -15.63 -25.67 0.84
CA PRO A 116 -14.52 -26.40 1.47
C PRO A 116 -13.17 -25.68 1.44
N ASN A 117 -12.86 -24.93 0.37
CA ASN A 117 -11.63 -24.14 0.22
C ASN A 117 -11.85 -22.64 0.44
N GLY A 118 -12.98 -22.21 1.00
CA GLY A 118 -13.40 -20.82 1.13
C GLY A 118 -12.33 -19.92 1.75
N ARG A 119 -11.67 -20.37 2.81
CA ARG A 119 -10.60 -19.58 3.45
C ARG A 119 -9.46 -19.24 2.49
N ARG A 120 -8.96 -20.21 1.71
CA ARG A 120 -7.86 -19.99 0.75
C ARG A 120 -8.31 -19.12 -0.41
N ILE A 121 -9.53 -19.34 -0.89
CA ILE A 121 -10.13 -18.53 -1.95
C ILE A 121 -10.24 -17.08 -1.46
N ASN A 122 -10.78 -16.85 -0.27
CA ASN A 122 -10.93 -15.50 0.27
C ASN A 122 -9.59 -14.80 0.53
N GLN A 123 -8.55 -15.53 0.96
CA GLN A 123 -7.20 -14.98 1.08
C GLN A 123 -6.63 -14.54 -0.27
N ALA A 124 -6.78 -15.37 -1.31
CA ALA A 124 -6.33 -15.03 -2.66
C ALA A 124 -7.13 -13.86 -3.24
N THR A 125 -8.47 -13.88 -3.09
CA THR A 125 -9.35 -12.79 -3.55
C THR A 125 -9.03 -11.47 -2.84
N MET A 126 -8.80 -11.49 -1.52
CA MET A 126 -8.37 -10.31 -0.78
C MET A 126 -7.01 -9.80 -1.28
N GLY A 127 -6.06 -10.69 -1.54
CA GLY A 127 -4.75 -10.32 -2.10
C GLY A 127 -4.90 -9.64 -3.47
N LEU A 128 -5.74 -10.19 -4.35
CA LEU A 128 -6.05 -9.59 -5.65
C LEU A 128 -6.78 -8.25 -5.51
N LEU A 129 -7.72 -8.14 -4.56
CA LEU A 129 -8.41 -6.88 -4.26
C LEU A 129 -7.41 -5.80 -3.86
N LEU A 130 -6.53 -6.08 -2.91
CA LEU A 130 -5.51 -5.11 -2.48
C LEU A 130 -4.56 -4.75 -3.63
N LEU A 131 -4.17 -5.72 -4.46
CA LEU A 131 -3.34 -5.47 -5.65
C LEU A 131 -4.05 -4.56 -6.65
N GLN A 132 -5.35 -4.77 -6.89
CA GLN A 132 -6.15 -3.90 -7.75
C GLN A 132 -6.30 -2.49 -7.15
N LEU A 133 -6.50 -2.37 -5.84
CA LEU A 133 -6.65 -1.08 -5.16
C LEU A 133 -5.37 -0.23 -5.23
N LEU A 134 -4.19 -0.82 -5.46
CA LEU A 134 -2.96 -0.05 -5.71
C LEU A 134 -3.06 0.82 -6.97
N ASN A 135 -3.87 0.43 -7.97
CA ASN A 135 -4.11 1.22 -9.17
C ASN A 135 -5.00 2.45 -8.90
N TYR A 136 -5.71 2.47 -7.77
CA TYR A 136 -6.65 3.53 -7.37
C TYR A 136 -6.17 4.33 -6.16
N THR A 137 -4.88 4.25 -5.83
CA THR A 137 -4.31 5.08 -4.75
C THR A 137 -4.33 6.57 -5.09
N GLY A 138 -4.47 6.90 -6.39
CA GLY A 138 -4.72 8.24 -6.90
C GLY A 138 -6.03 8.88 -6.41
N ASP A 139 -7.04 8.06 -6.27
CA ASP A 139 -8.40 8.47 -5.91
C ASP A 139 -8.65 8.39 -4.38
N LEU A 140 -7.59 8.11 -3.60
CA LEU A 140 -7.67 8.22 -2.15
C LEU A 140 -7.91 9.68 -1.78
N GLU A 141 -9.03 9.94 -1.10
CA GLU A 141 -9.45 11.29 -0.78
C GLU A 141 -8.40 12.07 0.01
N GLU A 142 -8.18 13.32 -0.39
CA GLU A 142 -7.49 14.35 0.41
C GLU A 142 -8.23 14.69 1.73
N ALA A 143 -9.38 14.08 1.97
CA ALA A 143 -10.29 14.33 3.10
C ALA A 143 -9.68 14.03 4.50
N SER A 144 -8.47 13.58 4.53
CA SER A 144 -7.66 13.52 5.75
C SER A 144 -6.50 14.49 5.60
N GLY A 145 -6.11 15.17 6.65
CA GLY A 145 -4.89 16.00 6.67
C GLY A 145 -3.59 15.29 6.25
N ASN A 146 -3.73 14.14 5.59
CA ASN A 146 -2.71 13.26 5.03
C ASN A 146 -2.67 13.28 3.49
N GLY A 147 -3.48 14.08 2.78
CA GLY A 147 -3.43 14.16 1.31
C GLY A 147 -2.03 14.42 0.81
N ALA A 148 -1.31 15.34 1.45
CA ALA A 148 0.09 15.64 1.12
C ALA A 148 1.03 14.44 1.39
N VAL A 149 0.80 13.65 2.44
CA VAL A 149 1.58 12.44 2.74
C VAL A 149 1.28 11.34 1.72
N LEU A 150 0.00 11.15 1.37
CA LEU A 150 -0.39 10.19 0.34
C LEU A 150 0.23 10.54 -1.02
N ALA A 151 0.24 11.84 -1.38
CA ALA A 151 0.92 12.32 -2.59
C ALA A 151 2.42 12.01 -2.54
N ALA A 152 3.08 12.21 -1.39
CA ALA A 152 4.50 11.89 -1.22
C ALA A 152 4.78 10.37 -1.33
N LEU A 153 3.92 9.53 -0.80
CA LEU A 153 4.06 8.08 -0.93
C LEU A 153 3.81 7.62 -2.37
N ARG A 154 2.85 8.23 -3.07
CA ARG A 154 2.59 7.99 -4.49
C ARG A 154 3.77 8.42 -5.36
N GLU A 155 4.33 9.60 -5.09
CA GLU A 155 5.54 10.08 -5.80
C GLU A 155 6.69 9.07 -5.68
N ILE A 156 6.89 8.48 -4.50
CA ILE A 156 7.86 7.39 -4.32
C ILE A 156 7.48 6.15 -5.12
N GLU A 157 6.18 5.79 -5.17
CA GLU A 157 5.72 4.57 -5.83
C GLU A 157 5.87 4.65 -7.36
N GLU A 158 5.42 5.74 -7.94
CA GLU A 158 5.30 5.92 -9.39
C GLU A 158 6.58 6.53 -9.99
N ASN A 159 7.20 7.47 -9.30
CA ASN A 159 8.31 8.30 -9.80
C ASN A 159 9.63 8.09 -9.04
N TYR A 160 9.84 6.94 -8.38
CA TYR A 160 11.01 6.70 -7.52
C TYR A 160 12.37 7.04 -8.15
N ARG A 161 12.50 7.07 -9.48
CA ARG A 161 13.74 7.43 -10.17
C ARG A 161 14.09 8.90 -10.01
N THR A 162 13.09 9.76 -10.05
CA THR A 162 13.22 11.23 -10.08
C THR A 162 12.52 11.92 -8.93
N ALA A 163 11.89 11.16 -8.04
CA ALA A 163 11.10 11.68 -6.91
C ALA A 163 11.88 12.72 -6.10
N ASP A 164 11.28 13.91 -5.95
CA ASP A 164 11.81 15.04 -5.21
C ASP A 164 10.74 15.67 -4.33
N LEU A 165 10.98 15.65 -3.01
CA LEU A 165 10.04 16.18 -2.03
C LEU A 165 9.88 17.72 -2.13
N THR A 166 10.92 18.41 -2.62
CA THR A 166 10.89 19.87 -2.77
C THR A 166 9.94 20.26 -3.91
N HIS A 167 10.06 19.56 -5.04
CA HIS A 167 9.18 19.75 -6.19
C HIS A 167 7.73 19.44 -5.80
N LEU A 168 7.50 18.29 -5.15
CA LEU A 168 6.17 17.89 -4.70
C LEU A 168 5.55 18.88 -3.70
N ALA A 169 6.34 19.42 -2.77
CA ALA A 169 5.86 20.43 -1.82
C ALA A 169 5.37 21.70 -2.55
N ALA A 170 6.10 22.11 -3.60
CA ALA A 170 5.70 23.25 -4.43
C ALA A 170 4.41 22.97 -5.21
N GLU A 171 4.25 21.79 -5.79
CA GLU A 171 3.02 21.36 -6.49
C GLU A 171 1.80 21.32 -5.57
N LEU A 172 1.97 20.84 -4.34
CA LEU A 172 0.93 20.77 -3.34
C LEU A 172 0.67 22.11 -2.61
N HIS A 173 1.39 23.17 -2.97
CA HIS A 173 1.31 24.49 -2.32
C HIS A 173 1.54 24.44 -0.80
N VAL A 174 2.39 23.53 -0.32
CA VAL A 174 2.77 23.42 1.10
C VAL A 174 4.27 23.69 1.27
N SER A 175 4.68 24.03 2.51
CA SER A 175 6.10 24.19 2.77
C SER A 175 6.82 22.83 2.85
N LEU A 176 8.06 22.77 2.36
CA LEU A 176 8.90 21.56 2.45
C LEU A 176 9.07 21.06 3.90
N PRO A 177 9.32 21.91 4.91
CA PRO A 177 9.37 21.47 6.31
C PRO A 177 8.06 20.82 6.78
N TYR A 178 6.91 21.39 6.41
CA TYR A 178 5.60 20.81 6.74
C TYR A 178 5.45 19.41 6.13
N LEU A 179 5.67 19.27 4.82
CA LEU A 179 5.53 17.99 4.13
C LEU A 179 6.51 16.93 4.68
N SER A 180 7.76 17.32 4.92
CA SER A 180 8.78 16.44 5.50
C SER A 180 8.39 15.97 6.91
N ALA A 181 7.90 16.87 7.76
CA ALA A 181 7.43 16.56 9.11
C ALA A 181 6.17 15.66 9.06
N ALA A 182 5.23 15.95 8.16
CA ALA A 182 4.01 15.16 7.99
C ALA A 182 4.34 13.72 7.55
N VAL A 183 5.23 13.54 6.54
CA VAL A 183 5.70 12.21 6.12
C VAL A 183 6.35 11.46 7.28
N HIS A 184 7.26 12.12 8.00
CA HIS A 184 7.94 11.47 9.13
C HIS A 184 6.98 11.11 10.26
N ARG A 185 6.06 11.98 10.62
CA ARG A 185 5.05 11.75 11.67
C ARG A 185 4.14 10.57 11.32
N THR A 186 3.66 10.52 10.05
CA THR A 186 2.73 9.48 9.58
C THR A 186 3.40 8.12 9.39
N THR A 187 4.66 8.10 8.89
CA THR A 187 5.33 6.85 8.50
C THR A 187 6.40 6.38 9.48
N GLY A 188 6.78 7.23 10.45
CA GLY A 188 7.93 7.01 11.33
C GLY A 188 9.28 7.11 10.63
N ARG A 189 9.31 7.50 9.33
CA ARG A 189 10.52 7.51 8.48
C ARG A 189 10.60 8.78 7.64
N THR A 190 11.81 9.16 7.24
CA THR A 190 11.95 10.28 6.31
C THR A 190 11.59 9.89 4.88
N PHE A 191 11.19 10.86 4.06
CA PHE A 191 10.96 10.64 2.62
C PHE A 191 12.19 10.01 1.94
N LYS A 192 13.39 10.44 2.33
CA LYS A 192 14.66 9.91 1.79
C LYS A 192 14.84 8.43 2.13
N ASP A 193 14.50 8.00 3.35
CA ASP A 193 14.60 6.60 3.75
C ASP A 193 13.60 5.72 3.00
N LEU A 194 12.38 6.22 2.80
CA LEU A 194 11.35 5.54 2.03
C LEU A 194 11.74 5.40 0.57
N LEU A 195 12.26 6.47 -0.03
CA LEU A 195 12.74 6.47 -1.41
C LEU A 195 13.94 5.54 -1.60
N LEU A 196 14.90 5.56 -0.65
CA LEU A 196 16.04 4.65 -0.65
C LEU A 196 15.58 3.18 -0.64
N GLU A 197 14.65 2.84 0.24
CA GLU A 197 14.10 1.49 0.33
C GLU A 197 13.43 1.05 -0.97
N LYS A 198 12.59 1.92 -1.57
CA LYS A 198 11.92 1.65 -2.84
C LYS A 198 12.92 1.39 -3.97
N ARG A 199 13.93 2.26 -4.11
CA ARG A 199 14.98 2.10 -5.13
C ARG A 199 15.77 0.80 -4.95
N LEU A 200 16.15 0.45 -3.71
CA LEU A 200 16.87 -0.79 -3.41
C LEU A 200 16.01 -2.02 -3.67
N SER A 201 14.73 -2.00 -3.31
CA SER A 201 13.77 -3.07 -3.58
C SER A 201 13.63 -3.30 -5.09
N LYS A 202 13.46 -2.23 -5.88
CA LYS A 202 13.43 -2.32 -7.34
C LYS A 202 14.73 -2.83 -7.94
N ALA A 203 15.88 -2.40 -7.43
CA ALA A 203 17.17 -2.93 -7.86
C ALA A 203 17.31 -4.43 -7.58
N ALA A 204 16.91 -4.88 -6.40
CA ALA A 204 16.92 -6.29 -6.02
C ALA A 204 15.98 -7.12 -6.93
N GLN A 205 14.82 -6.58 -7.28
CA GLN A 205 13.90 -7.18 -8.23
C GLN A 205 14.55 -7.32 -9.61
N LEU A 206 15.08 -6.23 -10.18
CA LEU A 206 15.74 -6.23 -11.49
C LEU A 206 16.96 -7.17 -11.54
N LEU A 207 17.74 -7.26 -10.46
CA LEU A 207 18.86 -8.19 -10.35
C LEU A 207 18.41 -9.66 -10.47
N ARG A 208 17.22 -10.01 -9.98
CA ARG A 208 16.68 -11.38 -10.03
C ARG A 208 15.99 -11.70 -11.35
N GLU A 209 15.25 -10.73 -11.90
CA GLU A 209 14.30 -10.96 -12.98
C GLU A 209 14.85 -10.61 -14.36
N THR A 210 16.02 -9.92 -14.42
CA THR A 210 16.55 -9.45 -15.69
C THR A 210 18.04 -9.79 -15.87
N ARG A 211 18.50 -9.70 -17.13
CA ARG A 211 19.92 -9.81 -17.51
C ARG A 211 20.63 -8.47 -17.65
N LEU A 212 19.99 -7.38 -17.23
CA LEU A 212 20.60 -6.04 -17.25
C LEU A 212 21.90 -6.04 -16.45
N THR A 213 22.88 -5.26 -16.90
CA THR A 213 24.12 -5.10 -16.11
C THR A 213 23.80 -4.40 -14.78
N THR A 214 24.64 -4.61 -13.77
CA THR A 214 24.48 -3.91 -12.48
C THR A 214 24.51 -2.40 -12.68
N GLN A 215 25.30 -1.91 -13.63
CA GLN A 215 25.40 -0.49 -13.94
C GLN A 215 24.10 0.06 -14.54
N ASP A 216 23.50 -0.67 -15.49
CA ASP A 216 22.19 -0.30 -16.06
C ASP A 216 21.10 -0.27 -15.00
N ILE A 217 21.12 -1.24 -14.07
CA ILE A 217 20.17 -1.30 -12.95
C ILE A 217 20.33 -0.08 -12.02
N ILE A 218 21.59 0.30 -11.68
CA ILE A 218 21.88 1.47 -10.85
C ILE A 218 21.26 2.73 -11.47
N LEU A 219 21.46 2.94 -12.77
CA LEU A 219 20.87 4.06 -13.51
C LEU A 219 19.33 3.93 -13.59
N ALA A 220 18.83 2.73 -13.86
CA ALA A 220 17.40 2.48 -13.98
C ALA A 220 16.63 2.75 -12.69
N VAL A 221 17.26 2.61 -11.53
CA VAL A 221 16.62 2.91 -10.23
C VAL A 221 16.93 4.32 -9.71
N GLY A 222 17.59 5.17 -10.51
CA GLY A 222 17.78 6.59 -10.21
C GLY A 222 19.01 6.90 -9.35
N TYR A 223 20.08 6.11 -9.46
CA TYR A 223 21.38 6.44 -8.86
C TYR A 223 22.40 6.83 -9.92
N GLU A 224 23.08 7.95 -9.69
CA GLU A 224 24.23 8.38 -10.48
C GLU A 224 25.55 7.90 -9.86
N ASN A 225 25.61 7.83 -8.53
CA ASN A 225 26.81 7.44 -7.82
C ASN A 225 26.82 5.93 -7.51
N THR A 226 27.58 5.20 -8.32
CA THR A 226 27.73 3.74 -8.20
C THR A 226 28.28 3.31 -6.84
N SER A 227 29.30 4.02 -6.32
CA SER A 227 29.93 3.66 -5.03
C SER A 227 28.95 3.81 -3.86
N TYR A 228 28.13 4.88 -3.89
CA TYR A 228 27.07 5.07 -2.91
C TYR A 228 26.06 3.93 -2.97
N PHE A 229 25.59 3.57 -4.18
CA PHE A 229 24.64 2.47 -4.36
C PHE A 229 25.17 1.15 -3.79
N TYR A 230 26.41 0.75 -4.12
CA TYR A 230 27.00 -0.48 -3.61
C TYR A 230 27.03 -0.50 -2.08
N ARG A 231 27.38 0.62 -1.44
CA ARG A 231 27.40 0.74 0.01
C ARG A 231 26.02 0.54 0.63
N VAL A 232 24.99 1.25 0.14
CA VAL A 232 23.63 1.16 0.71
C VAL A 232 22.97 -0.17 0.39
N PHE A 233 23.22 -0.75 -0.78
CA PHE A 233 22.72 -2.07 -1.15
C PHE A 233 23.31 -3.15 -0.23
N ARG A 234 24.64 -3.14 -0.01
CA ARG A 234 25.29 -4.08 0.91
C ARG A 234 24.82 -3.89 2.34
N SER A 235 24.62 -2.66 2.78
CA SER A 235 24.06 -2.38 4.12
C SER A 235 22.67 -2.98 4.29
N ARG A 236 21.83 -2.99 3.24
CA ARG A 236 20.45 -3.49 3.29
C ARG A 236 20.34 -5.00 3.15
N TYR A 237 21.14 -5.60 2.25
CA TYR A 237 21.02 -7.03 1.87
C TYR A 237 22.17 -7.90 2.34
N GLY A 238 23.19 -7.31 2.99
CA GLY A 238 24.37 -8.05 3.52
C GLY A 238 25.42 -8.44 2.48
N VAL A 239 25.04 -8.42 1.20
CA VAL A 239 25.88 -8.86 0.07
C VAL A 239 25.96 -7.81 -1.03
N THR A 240 26.93 -7.95 -1.95
CA THR A 240 27.00 -7.05 -3.12
C THR A 240 25.89 -7.35 -4.11
N PRO A 241 25.50 -6.40 -5.00
CA PRO A 241 24.53 -6.65 -6.06
C PRO A 241 24.88 -7.84 -6.96
N ARG A 242 26.18 -8.04 -7.24
CA ARG A 242 26.70 -9.15 -8.04
C ARG A 242 26.48 -10.49 -7.31
N ASP A 243 26.81 -10.57 -6.03
CA ASP A 243 26.63 -11.77 -5.22
C ASP A 243 25.13 -12.06 -5.04
N TYR A 244 24.32 -11.04 -4.81
CA TYR A 244 22.86 -11.15 -4.69
C TYR A 244 22.22 -11.78 -5.94
N ARG A 245 22.71 -11.42 -7.14
CA ARG A 245 22.29 -12.06 -8.40
C ARG A 245 22.72 -13.50 -8.48
N ARG A 246 23.98 -13.82 -8.12
CA ARG A 246 24.55 -15.16 -8.21
C ARG A 246 23.87 -16.15 -7.27
N ASP A 247 23.60 -15.76 -6.04
CA ASP A 247 23.05 -16.65 -5.01
C ASP A 247 21.59 -17.10 -5.31
N ARG A 248 20.89 -16.35 -6.18
CA ARG A 248 19.54 -16.69 -6.62
C ARG A 248 19.46 -17.15 -8.09
N GLY A 249 20.53 -17.00 -8.86
CA GLY A 249 20.67 -17.58 -10.20
C GLY A 249 20.97 -19.09 -10.20
N GLY A 250 21.39 -19.64 -9.06
CA GLY A 250 21.63 -21.07 -8.88
C GLY A 250 20.38 -21.94 -8.85
N ASP A 251 19.22 -21.39 -8.50
CA ASP A 251 17.97 -22.15 -8.44
C ASP A 251 17.32 -22.40 -9.81
N PHE A 252 17.73 -21.69 -10.86
CA PHE A 252 17.20 -21.90 -12.22
C PHE A 252 17.99 -22.90 -13.07
N LEU A 253 19.21 -23.26 -12.66
CA LEU A 253 20.04 -24.21 -13.40
C LEU A 253 20.00 -25.64 -12.85
N SER A 254 19.32 -25.88 -11.73
CA SER A 254 19.18 -27.19 -11.09
C SER A 254 17.88 -27.93 -11.42
N GLN A 255 17.03 -27.41 -12.33
CA GLN A 255 15.78 -28.07 -12.75
C GLN A 255 15.78 -28.56 -14.19
N GLU A 256 16.91 -28.49 -14.91
CA GLU A 256 17.11 -29.15 -16.20
C GLU A 256 18.29 -30.13 -16.08
N GLY A 257 18.03 -31.23 -15.43
CA GLY A 257 18.93 -32.38 -15.32
C GLY A 257 18.14 -33.66 -15.09
#